data_5d5f074f9775ff01bf4066f38078c041
#
_entry.id   5d5f074f9775ff01bf4066f38078c041
#
_cell.length_a   1.000
_cell.length_b   1.000
_cell.length_c   1.000
_cell.angle_alpha   90.00
_cell.angle_beta   90.00
_cell.angle_gamma   90.00
#
_symmetry.space_group_name_H-M   'P 1'
#
loop_
_entity.id
_entity.type
_entity.pdbx_description
1 polymer ?
#
loop_
_entity_poly.entity_id
_entity_poly.type
_entity_poly.pdbx_seq_one_letter_code
_entity_poly.pdbx_strand_id
1 'polypeptide(L)'
;MVIKDIDSNIGQLLKTDAKFYAIHVSPSEKELRAMGNTEQEQAEAMKRYIREVFIPEYAKNFNKELSASNIKFYGKIHFDRNCSDNELNMHCHLIVSRKDQTNKKKLSPLTNHKNSKNGIIKGGFDRVNLIKQVEQKFDKLFGYERQLTESFEYNNTCLLYTSDAADDSL
;
A
#
# COMPACT_ATOMS: atom_id res chain seq x y z
N MET A 1 1.02 -23.19 -4.29
CA MET A 1 -0.42 -22.84 -4.31
C MET A 1 -0.63 -21.39 -4.79
N VAL A 2 0.00 -20.38 -4.19
CA VAL A 2 -0.16 -18.94 -4.54
C VAL A 2 0.13 -18.64 -6.01
N ILE A 3 1.24 -19.15 -6.57
CA ILE A 3 1.66 -18.91 -7.96
C ILE A 3 0.60 -19.43 -8.94
N LYS A 4 0.10 -20.64 -8.74
CA LYS A 4 -0.94 -21.24 -9.61
C LYS A 4 -2.24 -20.45 -9.58
N ASP A 5 -2.61 -19.91 -8.44
CA ASP A 5 -3.84 -19.13 -8.28
C ASP A 5 -3.75 -17.75 -8.96
N ILE A 6 -2.60 -17.09 -8.88
CA ILE A 6 -2.37 -15.84 -9.62
C ILE A 6 -2.24 -16.11 -11.12
N ASP A 7 -1.55 -17.18 -11.53
CA ASP A 7 -1.39 -17.55 -12.92
C ASP A 7 -2.71 -17.92 -13.60
N SER A 8 -3.69 -18.44 -12.86
CA SER A 8 -5.03 -18.69 -13.37
C SER A 8 -5.92 -17.46 -13.46
N ASN A 9 -5.57 -16.37 -12.75
CA ASN A 9 -6.36 -15.13 -12.68
C ASN A 9 -5.88 -14.07 -13.70
N ILE A 10 -5.67 -14.46 -14.94
CA ILE A 10 -5.03 -13.64 -16.00
C ILE A 10 -5.96 -13.28 -17.15
N GLY A 11 -7.27 -13.46 -17.02
CA GLY A 11 -8.24 -13.21 -18.09
C GLY A 11 -8.01 -11.85 -18.77
N GLN A 12 -7.88 -11.82 -20.10
CA GLN A 12 -7.65 -10.62 -20.91
C GLN A 12 -6.31 -9.89 -20.65
N LEU A 13 -5.37 -10.47 -19.90
CA LEU A 13 -4.01 -9.95 -19.82
C LEU A 13 -3.18 -10.46 -21.02
N LEU A 14 -2.35 -9.57 -21.58
CA LEU A 14 -1.36 -9.96 -22.57
C LEU A 14 -0.21 -10.72 -21.92
N LYS A 15 0.55 -11.49 -22.70
CA LYS A 15 1.74 -12.21 -22.20
C LYS A 15 2.80 -11.27 -21.59
N THR A 16 2.86 -10.04 -22.08
CA THR A 16 3.77 -8.98 -21.61
C THR A 16 3.25 -8.20 -20.41
N ASP A 17 1.97 -8.40 -20.05
CA ASP A 17 1.37 -7.69 -18.91
C ASP A 17 1.84 -8.30 -17.58
N ALA A 18 2.11 -7.44 -16.60
CA ALA A 18 2.33 -7.89 -15.22
C ALA A 18 1.07 -8.61 -14.70
N LYS A 19 1.24 -9.75 -14.03
CA LYS A 19 0.15 -10.53 -13.47
C LYS A 19 -0.26 -10.05 -12.08
N PHE A 20 0.68 -9.43 -11.37
CA PHE A 20 0.52 -8.93 -10.01
C PHE A 20 1.38 -7.68 -9.77
N TYR A 21 1.10 -6.99 -8.69
CA TYR A 21 1.94 -5.93 -8.14
C TYR A 21 2.44 -6.34 -6.76
N ALA A 22 3.71 -6.05 -6.50
CA ALA A 22 4.30 -6.20 -5.18
C ALA A 22 4.16 -4.87 -4.42
N ILE A 23 3.69 -4.95 -3.17
CA ILE A 23 3.51 -3.80 -2.30
C ILE A 23 4.22 -4.10 -0.98
N HIS A 24 5.01 -3.17 -0.50
CA HIS A 24 5.62 -3.22 0.81
C HIS A 24 4.81 -2.39 1.81
N VAL A 25 4.49 -2.99 2.94
CA VAL A 25 3.92 -2.31 4.11
C VAL A 25 4.95 -2.40 5.23
N SER A 26 5.59 -1.27 5.52
CA SER A 26 6.71 -1.18 6.46
C SER A 26 6.43 -0.08 7.48
N PRO A 27 5.83 -0.41 8.63
CA PRO A 27 5.63 0.54 9.72
C PRO A 27 6.96 0.99 10.33
N SER A 28 7.00 2.19 10.86
CA SER A 28 8.10 2.68 11.66
C SER A 28 8.18 1.92 13.01
N GLU A 29 9.31 2.02 13.70
CA GLU A 29 9.46 1.40 15.02
C GLU A 29 8.39 1.89 16.02
N LYS A 30 8.06 3.16 16.01
CA LYS A 30 7.01 3.73 16.88
C LYS A 30 5.63 3.16 16.53
N GLU A 31 5.31 3.01 15.27
CA GLU A 31 4.08 2.38 14.81
C GLU A 31 4.03 0.91 15.20
N LEU A 32 5.15 0.17 15.08
CA LEU A 32 5.23 -1.21 15.53
C LEU A 32 4.99 -1.36 17.03
N ARG A 33 5.50 -0.45 17.85
CA ARG A 33 5.23 -0.43 19.31
C ARG A 33 3.75 -0.16 19.61
N ALA A 34 3.08 0.66 18.81
CA ALA A 34 1.64 0.87 18.93
C ALA A 34 0.81 -0.36 18.50
N MET A 35 1.36 -1.20 17.61
CA MET A 35 0.70 -2.43 17.15
C MET A 35 0.75 -3.56 18.18
N GLY A 36 1.75 -3.60 19.09
CA GLY A 36 1.88 -4.61 20.13
C GLY A 36 3.26 -4.66 20.76
N ASN A 37 3.36 -5.38 21.85
CA ASN A 37 4.59 -5.52 22.64
C ASN A 37 5.43 -6.74 22.24
N THR A 38 4.85 -7.68 21.51
CA THR A 38 5.50 -8.93 21.07
C THR A 38 5.43 -9.06 19.55
N GLU A 39 6.36 -9.80 18.96
CA GLU A 39 6.36 -10.10 17.53
C GLU A 39 5.03 -10.74 17.08
N GLN A 40 4.45 -11.59 17.92
CA GLN A 40 3.19 -12.25 17.61
C GLN A 40 2.02 -11.25 17.59
N GLU A 41 1.92 -10.36 18.58
CA GLU A 41 0.91 -9.30 18.62
C GLU A 41 1.04 -8.36 17.43
N GLN A 42 2.26 -7.94 17.10
CA GLN A 42 2.55 -7.10 15.95
C GLN A 42 2.18 -7.78 14.63
N ALA A 43 2.44 -9.08 14.50
CA ALA A 43 2.06 -9.84 13.31
C ALA A 43 0.54 -9.94 13.15
N GLU A 44 -0.20 -10.21 14.22
CA GLU A 44 -1.67 -10.25 14.16
C GLU A 44 -2.25 -8.86 13.91
N ALA A 45 -1.70 -7.81 14.52
CA ALA A 45 -2.07 -6.43 14.25
C ALA A 45 -1.82 -6.04 12.79
N MET A 46 -0.69 -6.45 12.20
CA MET A 46 -0.38 -6.24 10.78
C MET A 46 -1.40 -6.94 9.87
N LYS A 47 -1.72 -8.19 10.15
CA LYS A 47 -2.75 -8.93 9.38
C LYS A 47 -4.11 -8.24 9.46
N ARG A 48 -4.47 -7.76 10.64
CA ARG A 48 -5.70 -7.01 10.86
C ARG A 48 -5.70 -5.70 10.07
N TYR A 49 -4.63 -4.92 10.17
CA TYR A 49 -4.48 -3.66 9.41
C TYR A 49 -4.60 -3.87 7.91
N ILE A 50 -3.93 -4.88 7.36
CA ILE A 50 -4.00 -5.18 5.93
C ILE A 50 -5.43 -5.50 5.51
N ARG A 51 -6.15 -6.32 6.27
CA ARG A 51 -7.51 -6.77 5.92
C ARG A 51 -8.58 -5.70 6.14
N GLU A 52 -8.49 -4.96 7.23
CA GLU A 52 -9.52 -4.00 7.65
C GLU A 52 -9.30 -2.59 7.09
N VAL A 53 -8.05 -2.23 6.78
CA VAL A 53 -7.69 -0.88 6.33
C VAL A 53 -7.11 -0.88 4.92
N PHE A 54 -5.95 -1.53 4.73
CA PHE A 54 -5.18 -1.37 3.51
C PHE A 54 -5.92 -1.88 2.27
N ILE A 55 -6.39 -3.12 2.26
CA ILE A 55 -7.09 -3.72 1.12
C ILE A 55 -8.42 -3.02 0.81
N PRO A 56 -9.27 -2.66 1.78
CA PRO A 56 -10.46 -1.86 1.51
C PRO A 56 -10.16 -0.50 0.87
N GLU A 57 -9.17 0.23 1.35
CA GLU A 57 -8.80 1.53 0.78
C GLU A 57 -8.16 1.38 -0.61
N TYR A 58 -7.33 0.36 -0.80
CA TYR A 58 -6.79 0.01 -2.10
C TYR A 58 -7.89 -0.27 -3.12
N ALA A 59 -8.91 -1.04 -2.75
CA ALA A 59 -10.06 -1.34 -3.62
C ALA A 59 -10.84 -0.08 -3.99
N LYS A 60 -11.18 0.76 -3.01
CA LYS A 60 -11.91 2.02 -3.23
C LYS A 60 -11.19 2.97 -4.17
N ASN A 61 -9.87 2.97 -4.11
CA ASN A 61 -9.06 3.94 -4.85
C ASN A 61 -9.05 3.70 -6.38
N PHE A 62 -9.59 2.58 -6.85
CA PHE A 62 -9.77 2.32 -8.28
C PHE A 62 -11.00 2.99 -8.90
N ASN A 63 -11.88 3.61 -8.11
CA ASN A 63 -13.14 4.24 -8.59
C ASN A 63 -14.00 3.31 -9.47
N LYS A 64 -14.04 2.01 -9.15
CA LYS A 64 -14.75 0.98 -9.92
C LYS A 64 -15.82 0.26 -9.09
N GLU A 65 -16.29 0.87 -8.01
CA GLU A 65 -17.22 0.24 -7.05
C GLU A 65 -16.72 -1.13 -6.55
N LEU A 66 -15.42 -1.20 -6.23
CA LEU A 66 -14.78 -2.40 -5.72
C LEU A 66 -14.75 -2.38 -4.20
N SER A 67 -14.96 -3.54 -3.62
CA SER A 67 -14.77 -3.82 -2.19
C SER A 67 -13.54 -4.68 -1.96
N ALA A 68 -13.15 -4.84 -0.70
CA ALA A 68 -12.02 -5.71 -0.31
C ALA A 68 -12.18 -7.15 -0.85
N SER A 69 -13.42 -7.67 -0.91
CA SER A 69 -13.72 -9.01 -1.42
C SER A 69 -13.42 -9.18 -2.91
N ASN A 70 -13.30 -8.09 -3.67
CA ASN A 70 -12.94 -8.15 -5.08
C ASN A 70 -11.43 -8.23 -5.31
N ILE A 71 -10.61 -7.98 -4.28
CA ILE A 71 -9.16 -7.97 -4.40
C ILE A 71 -8.59 -9.33 -4.05
N LYS A 72 -7.85 -9.93 -4.98
CA LYS A 72 -7.08 -11.15 -4.75
C LYS A 72 -5.66 -10.76 -4.32
N PHE A 73 -5.27 -11.14 -3.09
CA PHE A 73 -3.96 -10.81 -2.55
C PHE A 73 -3.40 -11.90 -1.66
N TYR A 74 -2.09 -11.89 -1.50
CA TYR A 74 -1.34 -12.73 -0.58
C TYR A 74 -0.33 -11.88 0.15
N GLY A 75 -0.08 -12.18 1.40
CA GLY A 75 0.89 -11.44 2.22
C GLY A 75 1.82 -12.39 2.98
N LYS A 76 3.07 -11.96 3.15
CA LYS A 76 4.05 -12.61 4.01
C LYS A 76 4.66 -11.57 4.93
N ILE A 77 4.63 -11.84 6.24
CA ILE A 77 5.26 -11.02 7.26
C ILE A 77 6.69 -11.51 7.44
N HIS A 78 7.61 -10.58 7.54
CA HIS A 78 9.02 -10.78 7.79
C HIS A 78 9.43 -10.04 9.06
N PHE A 79 10.31 -10.66 9.83
CA PHE A 79 10.91 -10.13 11.06
C PHE A 79 12.44 -10.08 10.85
N ASP A 80 12.89 -9.36 9.81
CA ASP A 80 14.31 -9.30 9.53
C ASP A 80 15.02 -8.48 10.60
N ARG A 81 15.92 -9.12 11.33
CA ARG A 81 16.87 -8.48 12.24
C ARG A 81 18.10 -8.06 11.43
N ASN A 82 18.03 -6.97 10.71
CA ASN A 82 19.24 -6.35 10.20
C ASN A 82 19.98 -5.65 11.34
N CYS A 83 21.29 -5.84 11.38
CA CYS A 83 22.22 -5.29 12.38
C CYS A 83 22.39 -3.75 12.34
N SER A 84 21.43 -3.01 11.86
CA SER A 84 21.33 -1.56 11.95
C SER A 84 20.42 -1.20 13.11
N ASP A 85 20.78 -0.22 13.88
CA ASP A 85 20.27 0.31 15.14
C ASP A 85 18.74 0.28 15.45
N ASN A 86 17.92 -0.30 14.60
CA ASN A 86 16.48 -0.48 14.82
C ASN A 86 16.20 -1.87 15.37
N GLU A 87 15.77 -1.95 16.60
CA GLU A 87 15.42 -3.19 17.31
C GLU A 87 14.20 -3.90 16.70
N LEU A 88 13.29 -3.14 16.06
CA LEU A 88 12.06 -3.64 15.47
C LEU A 88 12.02 -3.32 13.97
N ASN A 89 11.96 -4.35 13.16
CA ASN A 89 11.92 -4.22 11.69
C ASN A 89 10.94 -5.20 11.04
N MET A 90 9.73 -5.30 11.61
CA MET A 90 8.69 -6.11 11.01
C MET A 90 8.09 -5.38 9.80
N HIS A 91 7.95 -6.10 8.69
CA HIS A 91 7.29 -5.59 7.49
C HIS A 91 6.49 -6.69 6.79
N CYS A 92 5.61 -6.30 5.91
CA CYS A 92 4.81 -7.23 5.13
C CYS A 92 5.00 -7.00 3.63
N HIS A 93 5.30 -8.08 2.91
CA HIS A 93 5.27 -8.10 1.46
C HIS A 93 3.91 -8.59 1.00
N LEU A 94 3.21 -7.78 0.23
CA LEU A 94 1.95 -8.14 -0.41
C LEU A 94 2.16 -8.38 -1.90
N ILE A 95 1.49 -9.40 -2.41
CA ILE A 95 1.30 -9.65 -3.83
C ILE A 95 -0.18 -9.45 -4.11
N VAL A 96 -0.51 -8.46 -4.93
CA VAL A 96 -1.89 -8.14 -5.30
C VAL A 96 -2.10 -8.45 -6.77
N SER A 97 -3.08 -9.28 -7.08
CA SER A 97 -3.39 -9.63 -8.46
C SER A 97 -3.79 -8.40 -9.29
N ARG A 98 -3.35 -8.35 -10.54
CA ARG A 98 -3.79 -7.33 -11.50
C ARG A 98 -5.24 -7.50 -11.95
N LYS A 99 -5.88 -8.61 -11.62
CA LYS A 99 -7.28 -8.89 -11.90
C LYS A 99 -8.07 -9.01 -10.61
N ASP A 100 -9.32 -8.60 -10.65
CA ASP A 100 -10.25 -8.82 -9.56
C ASP A 100 -10.55 -10.32 -9.35
N GLN A 101 -11.21 -10.68 -8.25
CA GLN A 101 -11.56 -12.07 -7.93
C GLN A 101 -12.42 -12.73 -9.02
N THR A 102 -13.25 -11.95 -9.73
CA THR A 102 -14.09 -12.46 -10.83
C THR A 102 -13.32 -12.64 -12.13
N ASN A 103 -12.05 -12.27 -12.17
CA ASN A 103 -11.18 -12.31 -13.35
C ASN A 103 -11.69 -11.47 -14.55
N LYS A 104 -12.52 -10.46 -14.30
CA LYS A 104 -13.12 -9.60 -15.32
C LYS A 104 -12.50 -8.22 -15.38
N LYS A 105 -12.28 -7.57 -14.24
CA LYS A 105 -11.79 -6.18 -14.18
C LYS A 105 -10.27 -6.13 -14.03
N LYS A 106 -9.60 -5.33 -14.86
CA LYS A 106 -8.17 -5.03 -14.69
C LYS A 106 -7.98 -4.02 -13.56
N LEU A 107 -7.05 -4.31 -12.66
CA LEU A 107 -6.66 -3.48 -11.52
C LEU A 107 -5.20 -3.05 -11.70
N SER A 108 -4.99 -1.85 -12.21
CA SER A 108 -3.64 -1.34 -12.46
C SER A 108 -3.45 0.03 -11.82
N PRO A 109 -2.74 0.09 -10.69
CA PRO A 109 -2.43 1.37 -10.05
C PRO A 109 -1.47 2.24 -10.85
N LEU A 110 -0.73 1.66 -11.80
CA LEU A 110 0.22 2.39 -12.63
C LEU A 110 -0.42 2.97 -13.90
N THR A 111 -1.28 2.20 -14.58
CA THR A 111 -1.90 2.61 -15.85
C THR A 111 -3.15 3.46 -15.67
N ASN A 112 -3.80 3.36 -14.52
CA ASN A 112 -5.00 4.13 -14.17
C ASN A 112 -4.69 5.23 -13.15
N HIS A 113 -3.43 5.65 -13.06
CA HIS A 113 -3.03 6.70 -12.11
C HIS A 113 -3.71 8.02 -12.47
N LYS A 114 -4.25 8.71 -11.46
CA LYS A 114 -4.79 10.07 -11.60
C LYS A 114 -3.69 10.98 -12.13
N ASN A 115 -4.03 11.78 -13.13
CA ASN A 115 -3.10 12.72 -13.78
C ASN A 115 -1.95 12.12 -14.61
N SER A 116 -1.94 10.82 -14.91
CA SER A 116 -0.98 10.29 -15.88
C SER A 116 -1.30 10.83 -17.28
N LYS A 117 -0.27 11.29 -18.03
CA LYS A 117 -0.43 11.82 -19.40
C LYS A 117 -1.11 10.85 -20.37
N ASN A 118 -1.03 9.55 -20.09
CA ASN A 118 -1.61 8.46 -20.88
C ASN A 118 -2.89 7.87 -20.26
N GLY A 119 -3.40 8.46 -19.16
CA GLY A 119 -4.61 7.99 -18.48
C GLY A 119 -5.87 8.44 -19.22
N ILE A 120 -6.49 7.55 -19.97
CA ILE A 120 -7.78 7.78 -20.66
C ILE A 120 -8.93 7.97 -19.63
N ILE A 121 -8.70 7.63 -18.36
CA ILE A 121 -9.73 7.62 -17.33
C ILE A 121 -9.54 8.82 -16.41
N LYS A 122 -10.42 9.80 -16.50
CA LYS A 122 -10.56 10.85 -15.48
C LYS A 122 -10.93 10.18 -14.16
N GLY A 123 -10.12 10.39 -13.09
CA GLY A 123 -10.34 9.81 -11.78
C GLY A 123 -9.76 8.41 -11.60
N GLY A 124 -8.62 8.11 -12.23
CA GLY A 124 -7.86 6.87 -11.99
C GLY A 124 -7.30 6.78 -10.55
N PHE A 125 -6.50 5.73 -10.30
CA PHE A 125 -5.91 5.43 -9.00
C PHE A 125 -5.12 6.61 -8.43
N ASP A 126 -5.51 7.11 -7.26
CA ASP A 126 -4.86 8.22 -6.56
C ASP A 126 -3.94 7.68 -5.45
N ARG A 127 -2.66 7.57 -5.76
CA ARG A 127 -1.65 7.03 -4.86
C ARG A 127 -1.46 7.89 -3.61
N VAL A 128 -1.49 9.21 -3.76
CA VAL A 128 -1.34 10.15 -2.63
C VAL A 128 -2.51 10.00 -1.68
N ASN A 129 -3.73 9.97 -2.21
CA ASN A 129 -4.92 9.74 -1.41
C ASN A 129 -4.88 8.39 -0.69
N LEU A 130 -4.43 7.31 -1.36
CA LEU A 130 -4.29 6.00 -0.73
C LEU A 130 -3.40 6.08 0.51
N ILE A 131 -2.18 6.63 0.37
CA ILE A 131 -1.22 6.74 1.47
C ILE A 131 -1.82 7.53 2.63
N LYS A 132 -2.45 8.67 2.35
CA LYS A 132 -3.12 9.52 3.33
C LYS A 132 -4.23 8.79 4.09
N GLN A 133 -5.09 8.07 3.37
CA GLN A 133 -6.21 7.33 3.97
C GLN A 133 -5.73 6.15 4.83
N VAL A 134 -4.74 5.39 4.37
CA VAL A 134 -4.22 4.25 5.15
C VAL A 134 -3.47 4.71 6.40
N GLU A 135 -2.76 5.85 6.34
CA GLU A 135 -2.12 6.47 7.50
C GLU A 135 -3.14 6.89 8.56
N GLN A 136 -4.14 7.70 8.17
CA GLN A 136 -5.18 8.17 9.09
C GLN A 136 -5.97 7.03 9.74
N LYS A 137 -6.23 5.97 8.97
CA LYS A 137 -6.95 4.80 9.48
C LYS A 137 -6.08 3.88 10.32
N PHE A 138 -4.77 3.86 10.10
CA PHE A 138 -3.81 3.23 10.99
C PHE A 138 -3.88 3.89 12.37
N ASP A 139 -3.77 5.21 12.42
CA ASP A 139 -3.80 5.99 13.64
C ASP A 139 -5.10 5.74 14.43
N LYS A 140 -6.23 5.71 13.74
CA LYS A 140 -7.53 5.40 14.33
C LYS A 140 -7.63 3.95 14.86
N LEU A 141 -7.08 2.97 14.10
CA LEU A 141 -7.17 1.56 14.43
C LEU A 141 -6.37 1.20 15.68
N PHE A 142 -5.18 1.80 15.83
CA PHE A 142 -4.24 1.53 16.91
C PHE A 142 -4.20 2.60 17.99
N GLY A 143 -5.00 3.67 17.89
CA GLY A 143 -4.93 4.80 18.82
C GLY A 143 -3.58 5.51 18.78
N TYR A 144 -2.92 5.56 17.61
CA TYR A 144 -1.61 6.14 17.46
C TYR A 144 -1.67 7.66 17.34
N GLU A 145 -1.00 8.36 18.24
CA GLU A 145 -0.89 9.82 18.25
C GLU A 145 0.30 10.26 17.38
N ARG A 146 0.06 10.34 16.07
CA ARG A 146 1.08 10.71 15.10
C ARG A 146 1.53 12.15 15.28
N GLN A 147 2.82 12.35 15.38
CA GLN A 147 3.40 13.69 15.36
C GLN A 147 3.30 14.27 13.94
N LEU A 148 3.13 15.60 13.82
CA LEU A 148 3.02 16.26 12.52
C LEU A 148 4.20 15.94 11.60
N THR A 149 5.41 15.90 12.14
CA THR A 149 6.66 15.59 11.42
C THR A 149 6.74 14.16 10.90
N GLU A 150 5.92 13.25 11.43
CA GLU A 150 5.85 11.83 11.01
C GLU A 150 4.81 11.62 9.90
N SER A 151 3.93 12.61 9.67
CA SER A 151 2.86 12.47 8.69
C SER A 151 3.39 12.52 7.25
N PHE A 152 2.77 11.72 6.39
CA PHE A 152 3.06 11.73 4.96
C PHE A 152 2.86 13.12 4.33
N GLU A 153 1.80 13.83 4.74
CA GLU A 153 1.48 15.14 4.20
C GLU A 153 2.59 16.16 4.50
N TYR A 154 3.10 16.19 5.74
CA TYR A 154 4.19 17.07 6.14
C TYR A 154 5.47 16.76 5.36
N ASN A 155 5.88 15.49 5.30
CA ASN A 155 7.08 15.06 4.60
C ASN A 155 6.98 15.32 3.09
N ASN A 156 5.84 15.10 2.48
CA ASN A 156 5.62 15.37 1.07
C ASN A 156 5.69 16.86 0.74
N THR A 157 5.18 17.73 1.64
CA THR A 157 5.24 19.17 1.48
C THR A 157 6.68 19.69 1.64
N CYS A 158 7.43 19.21 2.63
CA CYS A 158 8.84 19.58 2.82
C CYS A 158 9.70 19.19 1.62
N LEU A 159 9.50 18.03 1.00
CA LEU A 159 10.22 17.61 -0.20
C LEU A 159 9.95 18.51 -1.40
N LEU A 160 8.74 19.02 -1.56
CA LEU A 160 8.40 19.97 -2.63
C LEU A 160 9.13 21.29 -2.45
N TYR A 161 9.17 21.85 -1.23
CA TYR A 161 9.88 23.10 -0.94
C TYR A 161 11.40 22.98 -1.13
N THR A 162 12.00 21.84 -0.82
CA THR A 162 13.44 21.65 -1.03
C THR A 162 13.82 21.48 -2.50
N SER A 163 12.95 20.96 -3.33
CA SER A 163 13.19 20.86 -4.78
C SER A 163 13.06 22.21 -5.48
N ASP A 164 12.11 23.05 -5.08
CA ASP A 164 11.95 24.40 -5.64
C ASP A 164 13.11 25.33 -5.26
N ALA A 165 13.66 25.19 -4.03
CA ALA A 165 14.81 25.96 -3.60
C ALA A 165 16.13 25.59 -4.32
N ALA A 166 16.24 24.40 -4.88
CA ALA A 166 17.39 23.97 -5.66
C ALA A 166 17.38 24.47 -7.11
N ASP A 167 16.23 24.86 -7.65
CA ASP A 167 16.07 25.35 -9.02
C ASP A 167 16.32 26.87 -9.14
N ASP A 168 16.27 27.61 -8.02
CA ASP A 168 16.49 29.08 -7.97
C ASP A 168 17.97 29.48 -7.78
N SER A 169 18.91 28.54 -7.81
CA SER A 169 20.34 28.78 -7.60
C SER A 169 21.24 28.52 -8.84
N LEU A 170 20.69 28.74 -10.04
CA LEU A 170 21.48 28.78 -11.29
C LEU A 170 21.39 30.14 -11.95
#